data_453593293a7096388649f3a88b84b4fc
#
_entry.id   453593293a7096388649f3a88b84b4fc
#
_cell.length_a   1.000
_cell.length_b   1.000
_cell.length_c   1.000
_cell.angle_alpha   90.00
_cell.angle_beta   90.00
_cell.angle_gamma   90.00
#
_symmetry.space_group_name_H-M   'P 1'
#
loop_
_entity.id
_entity.type
_entity.pdbx_description
1 polymer ?
#
loop_
_entity_poly.entity_id
_entity_poly.type
_entity_poly.pdbx_seq_one_letter_code
_entity_poly.pdbx_strand_id
1 'polypeptide(L)'
;EGEIEIAKRIEGGLQAMMLAISASPTTIAELLSMADRIASGEMKISEAVDGFVSDDEADDYVAEEDFDEFDEEDDDDGAGGSKALTKKLEELKLAALVKLEDLRTQFDKMRKAYEKEGYKSPSYNKAQHAISDNLMTIRFTVKTIEKLCHILRSQVDDVRRYEREIRKIVVDKCGM
;
A
#
# COMPACT_ATOMS: atom_id res chain seq x y z
N GLU A 1 11.80 -3.67 28.99
CA GLU A 1 12.37 -2.49 28.23
C GLU A 1 12.80 -2.88 26.81
N GLY A 2 13.43 -4.06 26.62
CA GLY A 2 13.87 -4.53 25.30
C GLY A 2 12.75 -4.76 24.29
N GLU A 3 11.60 -5.27 24.72
CA GLU A 3 10.43 -5.51 23.85
C GLU A 3 9.84 -4.22 23.30
N ILE A 4 9.74 -3.18 24.13
CA ILE A 4 9.25 -1.85 23.72
C ILE A 4 10.20 -1.21 22.70
N GLU A 5 11.51 -1.39 22.88
CA GLU A 5 12.52 -0.85 21.94
C GLU A 5 12.42 -1.57 20.59
N ILE A 6 12.25 -2.90 20.60
CA ILE A 6 12.06 -3.71 19.38
C ILE A 6 10.79 -3.28 18.66
N ALA A 7 9.67 -3.14 19.38
CA ALA A 7 8.39 -2.70 18.82
C ALA A 7 8.53 -1.33 18.13
N LYS A 8 9.15 -0.35 18.79
CA LYS A 8 9.41 0.99 18.21
C LYS A 8 10.29 0.93 16.96
N ARG A 9 11.27 0.02 16.91
CA ARG A 9 12.11 -0.15 15.72
C ARG A 9 11.35 -0.77 14.56
N ILE A 10 10.46 -1.73 14.83
CA ILE A 10 9.58 -2.33 13.81
C ILE A 10 8.63 -1.26 13.26
N GLU A 11 7.97 -0.51 14.13
CA GLU A 11 7.07 0.58 13.75
C GLU A 11 7.78 1.65 12.92
N GLY A 12 8.96 2.12 13.37
CA GLY A 12 9.76 3.08 12.61
C GLY A 12 10.21 2.55 11.26
N GLY A 13 10.53 1.26 11.16
CA GLY A 13 10.84 0.59 9.90
C GLY A 13 9.64 0.55 8.95
N LEU A 14 8.47 0.21 9.46
CA LEU A 14 7.21 0.20 8.69
C LEU A 14 6.86 1.60 8.18
N GLN A 15 6.95 2.62 9.03
CA GLN A 15 6.75 4.02 8.64
C GLN A 15 7.70 4.44 7.53
N ALA A 16 8.98 4.10 7.62
CA ALA A 16 9.97 4.40 6.59
C ALA A 16 9.65 3.71 5.24
N MET A 17 9.18 2.46 5.28
CA MET A 17 8.72 1.75 4.09
C MET A 17 7.50 2.42 3.47
N MET A 18 6.50 2.79 4.27
CA MET A 18 5.29 3.46 3.78
C MET A 18 5.58 4.84 3.19
N LEU A 19 6.50 5.60 3.78
CA LEU A 19 6.98 6.86 3.20
C LEU A 19 7.64 6.65 1.83
N ALA A 20 8.48 5.63 1.69
CA ALA A 20 9.11 5.30 0.40
C ALA A 20 8.07 4.87 -0.64
N ILE A 21 7.08 4.05 -0.26
CA ILE A 21 5.98 3.61 -1.12
C ILE A 21 5.17 4.82 -1.60
N SER A 22 4.81 5.73 -0.69
CA SER A 22 4.02 6.94 -1.02
C SER A 22 4.75 7.92 -1.95
N ALA A 23 6.08 7.88 -1.95
CA ALA A 23 6.90 8.75 -2.80
C ALA A 23 6.97 8.28 -4.25
N SER A 24 6.61 7.02 -4.56
CA SER A 24 6.66 6.47 -5.91
C SER A 24 5.29 6.46 -6.58
N PRO A 25 5.11 7.18 -7.70
CA PRO A 25 3.85 7.14 -8.45
C PRO A 25 3.45 5.74 -8.94
N THR A 26 4.43 4.88 -9.22
CA THR A 26 4.18 3.53 -9.72
C THR A 26 3.59 2.63 -8.64
N THR A 27 4.05 2.75 -7.40
CA THR A 27 3.48 1.99 -6.28
C THR A 27 2.05 2.45 -5.96
N ILE A 28 1.77 3.75 -6.08
CA ILE A 28 0.42 4.27 -5.92
C ILE A 28 -0.49 3.77 -7.05
N ALA A 29 -0.01 3.77 -8.29
CA ALA A 29 -0.77 3.21 -9.42
C ALA A 29 -1.09 1.72 -9.22
N GLU A 30 -0.16 0.93 -8.67
CA GLU A 30 -0.40 -0.47 -8.32
C GLU A 30 -1.47 -0.62 -7.23
N LEU A 31 -1.41 0.19 -6.16
CA LEU A 31 -2.45 0.20 -5.12
C LEU A 31 -3.83 0.53 -5.68
N LEU A 32 -3.92 1.50 -6.60
CA LEU A 32 -5.18 1.85 -7.26
C LEU A 32 -5.67 0.73 -8.18
N SER A 33 -4.76 0.03 -8.87
CA SER A 33 -5.12 -1.16 -9.65
C SER A 33 -5.65 -2.29 -8.76
N MET A 34 -5.07 -2.50 -7.58
CA MET A 34 -5.60 -3.45 -6.59
C MET A 34 -6.98 -3.03 -6.09
N ALA A 35 -7.20 -1.73 -5.86
CA ALA A 35 -8.51 -1.19 -5.49
C ALA A 35 -9.59 -1.50 -6.54
N ASP A 36 -9.26 -1.32 -7.82
CA ASP A 36 -10.17 -1.63 -8.93
C ASP A 36 -10.50 -3.14 -9.00
N ARG A 37 -9.51 -4.02 -8.75
CA ARG A 37 -9.71 -5.47 -8.68
C ARG A 37 -10.55 -5.90 -7.47
N ILE A 38 -10.40 -5.24 -6.32
CA ILE A 38 -11.23 -5.47 -5.13
C ILE A 38 -12.67 -5.01 -5.40
N ALA A 39 -12.84 -3.86 -6.05
CA ALA A 39 -14.16 -3.33 -6.41
C ALA A 39 -14.90 -4.25 -7.40
N SER A 40 -14.18 -4.78 -8.41
CA SER A 40 -14.74 -5.74 -9.40
C SER A 40 -15.00 -7.14 -8.83
N GLY A 41 -14.45 -7.46 -7.65
CA GLY A 41 -14.54 -8.78 -7.04
C GLY A 41 -13.52 -9.80 -7.57
N GLU A 42 -12.54 -9.35 -8.37
CA GLU A 42 -11.44 -10.19 -8.85
C GLU A 42 -10.39 -10.49 -7.77
N MET A 43 -10.40 -9.70 -6.69
CA MET A 43 -9.47 -9.82 -5.57
C MET A 43 -10.24 -9.67 -4.26
N LYS A 44 -9.95 -10.54 -3.29
CA LYS A 44 -10.52 -10.42 -1.94
C LYS A 44 -9.84 -9.27 -1.19
N ILE A 45 -10.57 -8.54 -0.35
CA ILE A 45 -10.01 -7.45 0.46
C ILE A 45 -8.94 -7.96 1.41
N SER A 46 -9.10 -9.14 1.99
CA SER A 46 -8.17 -9.80 2.89
C SER A 46 -6.80 -10.11 2.28
N GLU A 47 -6.71 -10.17 0.96
CA GLU A 47 -5.42 -10.33 0.29
C GLU A 47 -4.58 -9.05 0.29
N ALA A 48 -5.22 -7.88 0.47
CA ALA A 48 -4.57 -6.58 0.37
C ALA A 48 -4.48 -5.83 1.70
N VAL A 49 -5.50 -5.93 2.54
CA VAL A 49 -5.67 -5.12 3.75
C VAL A 49 -6.08 -5.99 4.92
N ASP A 50 -5.34 -5.89 6.04
CA ASP A 50 -5.64 -6.58 7.30
C ASP A 50 -6.54 -5.74 8.23
N GLY A 51 -6.60 -4.44 8.02
CA GLY A 51 -7.38 -3.52 8.85
C GLY A 51 -6.95 -2.07 8.71
N PHE A 52 -7.33 -1.27 9.69
CA PHE A 52 -6.99 0.15 9.78
C PHE A 52 -6.26 0.46 11.09
N VAL A 53 -5.47 1.51 11.09
CA VAL A 53 -4.91 2.10 12.31
C VAL A 53 -6.00 2.97 12.90
N SER A 54 -6.62 2.53 14.00
CA SER A 54 -7.55 3.36 14.80
C SER A 54 -6.82 3.88 16.02
N ASP A 55 -7.21 5.09 16.47
CA ASP A 55 -6.69 5.68 17.72
C ASP A 55 -7.23 4.93 18.98
N ASP A 56 -8.27 4.14 18.82
CA ASP A 56 -8.81 3.23 19.82
C ASP A 56 -8.38 1.79 19.50
N GLU A 57 -7.51 1.28 20.34
CA GLU A 57 -6.76 0.03 20.29
C GLU A 57 -7.51 -1.22 19.79
N ALA A 58 -6.77 -2.01 19.02
CA ALA A 58 -6.68 -3.49 19.05
C ALA A 58 -7.80 -4.36 18.48
N ASP A 59 -9.03 -3.91 18.26
CA ASP A 59 -10.14 -4.84 17.94
C ASP A 59 -10.47 -5.01 16.45
N ASP A 60 -9.85 -4.24 15.54
CA ASP A 60 -10.11 -4.35 14.09
C ASP A 60 -9.08 -5.22 13.33
N TYR A 61 -8.21 -5.92 14.07
CA TYR A 61 -7.27 -6.86 13.46
C TYR A 61 -7.99 -8.18 13.17
N VAL A 62 -8.08 -8.54 11.91
CA VAL A 62 -8.51 -9.89 11.49
C VAL A 62 -7.25 -10.69 11.21
N ALA A 63 -6.96 -11.68 12.08
CA ALA A 63 -5.78 -12.52 11.93
C ALA A 63 -5.85 -13.37 10.65
N GLU A 64 -4.71 -13.59 9.98
CA GLU A 64 -4.63 -14.49 8.80
C GLU A 64 -5.18 -15.90 9.11
N GLU A 65 -5.02 -16.38 10.35
CA GLU A 65 -5.50 -17.68 10.83
C GLU A 65 -7.03 -17.80 10.75
N ASP A 66 -7.77 -16.70 10.87
CA ASP A 66 -9.23 -16.69 10.76
C ASP A 66 -9.74 -16.86 9.32
N PHE A 67 -8.85 -16.74 8.32
CA PHE A 67 -9.19 -16.86 6.90
C PHE A 67 -8.89 -18.22 6.29
N ASP A 68 -7.84 -18.90 6.75
CA ASP A 68 -7.43 -20.21 6.21
C ASP A 68 -8.41 -21.34 6.63
N GLU A 69 -9.13 -21.15 7.73
CA GLU A 69 -10.12 -22.12 8.23
C GLU A 69 -11.47 -22.05 7.49
N PHE A 70 -11.61 -21.08 6.56
CA PHE A 70 -12.89 -20.78 5.91
C PHE A 70 -13.02 -21.27 4.47
N ASP A 71 -11.96 -21.79 3.86
CA ASP A 71 -11.95 -22.25 2.45
C ASP A 71 -12.29 -23.75 2.30
N GLU A 72 -12.56 -24.50 3.40
CA GLU A 72 -13.02 -25.89 3.32
C GLU A 72 -14.51 -25.97 3.62
N GLU A 73 -15.24 -26.50 2.64
CA GLU A 73 -16.63 -26.87 2.67
C GLU A 73 -16.92 -27.74 3.92
N ASP A 74 -17.57 -27.17 4.94
CA ASP A 74 -18.33 -27.95 5.89
C ASP A 74 -19.70 -27.32 6.17
N ASP A 75 -20.69 -27.90 5.54
CA ASP A 75 -22.10 -27.82 5.89
C ASP A 75 -22.30 -28.48 7.26
N ASP A 76 -22.14 -27.73 8.37
CA ASP A 76 -22.88 -28.09 9.58
C ASP A 76 -22.98 -26.93 10.61
N ASP A 77 -24.20 -26.56 10.92
CA ASP A 77 -24.82 -25.93 12.11
C ASP A 77 -24.02 -24.91 12.98
N GLY A 78 -23.18 -24.05 12.41
CA GLY A 78 -22.54 -22.93 13.09
C GLY A 78 -22.93 -21.54 12.55
N ALA A 79 -24.19 -21.30 12.23
CA ALA A 79 -24.68 -20.14 11.44
C ALA A 79 -24.42 -18.73 12.03
N GLY A 80 -23.79 -18.59 13.21
CA GLY A 80 -23.55 -17.29 13.85
C GLY A 80 -22.19 -16.68 13.52
N GLY A 81 -21.12 -17.46 13.50
CA GLY A 81 -19.75 -16.98 13.28
C GLY A 81 -19.48 -16.56 11.84
N SER A 82 -19.95 -17.35 10.87
CA SER A 82 -19.79 -17.09 9.44
C SER A 82 -20.42 -15.79 9.00
N LYS A 83 -21.65 -15.50 9.44
CA LYS A 83 -22.35 -14.26 9.08
C LYS A 83 -21.69 -13.02 9.69
N ALA A 84 -21.15 -13.10 10.89
CA ALA A 84 -20.46 -12.00 11.56
C ALA A 84 -19.15 -11.68 10.85
N LEU A 85 -18.38 -12.71 10.45
CA LEU A 85 -17.13 -12.55 9.71
C LEU A 85 -17.38 -11.96 8.30
N THR A 86 -18.36 -12.47 7.57
CA THR A 86 -18.74 -11.93 6.26
C THR A 86 -19.13 -10.45 6.36
N LYS A 87 -19.89 -10.08 7.39
CA LYS A 87 -20.26 -8.68 7.63
C LYS A 87 -19.05 -7.80 7.92
N LYS A 88 -18.12 -8.26 8.78
CA LYS A 88 -16.87 -7.55 9.07
C LYS A 88 -16.02 -7.36 7.81
N LEU A 89 -15.91 -8.36 6.95
CA LEU A 89 -15.20 -8.29 5.68
C LEU A 89 -15.85 -7.29 4.70
N GLU A 90 -17.16 -7.25 4.63
CA GLU A 90 -17.89 -6.28 3.81
C GLU A 90 -17.67 -4.85 4.33
N GLU A 91 -17.75 -4.64 5.64
CA GLU A 91 -17.45 -3.36 6.28
C GLU A 91 -16.01 -2.93 6.03
N LEU A 92 -15.04 -3.84 6.19
CA LEU A 92 -13.63 -3.61 5.88
C LEU A 92 -13.43 -3.23 4.40
N LYS A 93 -14.09 -3.97 3.49
CA LYS A 93 -14.04 -3.68 2.05
C LYS A 93 -14.56 -2.28 1.74
N LEU A 94 -15.72 -1.91 2.27
CA LEU A 94 -16.31 -0.59 2.04
C LEU A 94 -15.41 0.53 2.57
N ALA A 95 -14.91 0.40 3.81
CA ALA A 95 -14.01 1.37 4.41
C ALA A 95 -12.69 1.50 3.64
N ALA A 96 -12.11 0.37 3.19
CA ALA A 96 -10.92 0.36 2.37
C ALA A 96 -11.12 1.06 1.03
N LEU A 97 -12.23 0.78 0.33
CA LEU A 97 -12.54 1.40 -0.95
C LEU A 97 -12.71 2.92 -0.83
N VAL A 98 -13.31 3.41 0.25
CA VAL A 98 -13.41 4.86 0.52
C VAL A 98 -12.02 5.50 0.67
N LYS A 99 -11.13 4.89 1.44
CA LYS A 99 -9.76 5.40 1.63
C LYS A 99 -8.94 5.33 0.34
N LEU A 100 -9.10 4.27 -0.45
CA LEU A 100 -8.41 4.11 -1.74
C LEU A 100 -8.96 5.08 -2.81
N GLU A 101 -10.22 5.47 -2.74
CA GLU A 101 -10.77 6.51 -3.62
C GLU A 101 -10.27 7.92 -3.23
N ASP A 102 -10.11 8.19 -1.94
CA ASP A 102 -9.42 9.42 -1.50
C ASP A 102 -7.96 9.42 -1.97
N LEU A 103 -7.26 8.29 -1.86
CA LEU A 103 -5.92 8.11 -2.42
C LEU A 103 -5.88 8.45 -3.93
N ARG A 104 -6.85 7.97 -4.71
CA ARG A 104 -6.99 8.28 -6.15
C ARG A 104 -7.12 9.78 -6.38
N THR A 105 -7.97 10.43 -5.59
CA THR A 105 -8.18 11.89 -5.66
C THR A 105 -6.89 12.66 -5.37
N GLN A 106 -6.13 12.28 -4.34
CA GLN A 106 -4.86 12.91 -4.00
C GLN A 106 -3.78 12.64 -5.06
N PHE A 107 -3.75 11.44 -5.63
CA PHE A 107 -2.84 11.09 -6.71
C PHE A 107 -3.11 11.92 -7.98
N ASP A 108 -4.36 12.13 -8.34
CA ASP A 108 -4.74 13.00 -9.45
C ASP A 108 -4.35 14.47 -9.22
N LYS A 109 -4.49 14.95 -7.99
CA LYS A 109 -3.99 16.29 -7.61
C LYS A 109 -2.47 16.39 -7.74
N MET A 110 -1.75 15.38 -7.28
CA MET A 110 -0.29 15.33 -7.39
C MET A 110 0.15 15.32 -8.84
N ARG A 111 -0.51 14.53 -9.71
CA ARG A 111 -0.23 14.48 -11.15
C ARG A 111 -0.49 15.84 -11.83
N LYS A 112 -1.62 16.47 -11.55
CA LYS A 112 -1.95 17.81 -12.06
C LYS A 112 -0.96 18.89 -11.59
N ALA A 113 -0.51 18.81 -10.34
CA ALA A 113 0.50 19.71 -9.80
C ALA A 113 1.85 19.50 -10.50
N TYR A 114 2.24 18.27 -10.77
CA TYR A 114 3.44 17.94 -11.52
C TYR A 114 3.39 18.53 -12.97
N GLU A 115 2.26 18.37 -13.65
CA GLU A 115 2.09 18.88 -15.02
C GLU A 115 2.13 20.42 -15.11
N LYS A 116 1.61 21.12 -14.09
CA LYS A 116 1.49 22.58 -14.09
C LYS A 116 2.71 23.29 -13.51
N GLU A 117 3.22 22.80 -12.42
CA GLU A 117 4.22 23.49 -11.58
C GLU A 117 5.55 22.73 -11.51
N GLY A 118 5.57 21.47 -11.97
CA GLY A 118 6.74 20.62 -11.97
C GLY A 118 6.94 19.83 -10.67
N TYR A 119 8.03 19.05 -10.66
CA TYR A 119 8.41 18.20 -9.54
C TYR A 119 8.81 19.03 -8.31
N LYS A 120 8.39 18.57 -7.14
CA LYS A 120 8.64 19.23 -5.83
C LYS A 120 8.04 20.62 -5.66
N SER A 121 7.06 21.01 -6.50
CA SER A 121 6.28 22.23 -6.21
C SER A 121 5.54 22.12 -4.87
N PRO A 122 5.17 23.24 -4.23
CA PRO A 122 4.40 23.23 -2.99
C PRO A 122 3.10 22.42 -3.10
N SER A 123 2.39 22.54 -4.22
CA SER A 123 1.16 21.79 -4.50
C SER A 123 1.43 20.29 -4.64
N TYR A 124 2.52 19.91 -5.32
CA TYR A 124 2.97 18.53 -5.44
C TYR A 124 3.28 17.92 -4.06
N ASN A 125 4.12 18.61 -3.26
CA ASN A 125 4.52 18.13 -1.95
C ASN A 125 3.31 17.99 -1.00
N LYS A 126 2.37 18.94 -1.05
CA LYS A 126 1.14 18.85 -0.25
C LYS A 126 0.31 17.62 -0.60
N ALA A 127 0.15 17.33 -1.89
CA ALA A 127 -0.58 16.14 -2.33
C ALA A 127 0.17 14.85 -1.95
N GLN A 128 1.51 14.83 -2.05
CA GLN A 128 2.33 13.70 -1.63
C GLN A 128 2.22 13.43 -0.13
N HIS A 129 2.24 14.47 0.71
CA HIS A 129 2.03 14.30 2.16
C HIS A 129 0.64 13.74 2.45
N ALA A 130 -0.41 14.24 1.80
CA ALA A 130 -1.76 13.71 1.98
C ALA A 130 -1.87 12.23 1.56
N ILE A 131 -1.16 11.80 0.52
CA ILE A 131 -1.05 10.38 0.14
C ILE A 131 -0.37 9.58 1.25
N SER A 132 0.76 10.06 1.77
CA SER A 132 1.50 9.40 2.85
C SER A 132 0.63 9.23 4.09
N ASP A 133 -0.03 10.30 4.52
CA ASP A 133 -0.91 10.29 5.70
C ASP A 133 -2.08 9.31 5.54
N ASN A 134 -2.68 9.26 4.35
CA ASN A 134 -3.75 8.31 4.04
C ASN A 134 -3.24 6.86 4.13
N LEU A 135 -2.09 6.56 3.51
CA LEU A 135 -1.51 5.21 3.51
C LEU A 135 -1.14 4.74 4.92
N MET A 136 -0.69 5.64 5.80
CA MET A 136 -0.36 5.32 7.19
C MET A 136 -1.57 4.88 8.01
N THR A 137 -2.79 5.21 7.58
CA THR A 137 -4.03 4.78 8.26
C THR A 137 -4.48 3.37 7.87
N ILE A 138 -3.88 2.76 6.86
CA ILE A 138 -4.26 1.44 6.33
C ILE A 138 -3.20 0.41 6.76
N ARG A 139 -3.63 -0.69 7.34
CA ARG A 139 -2.79 -1.86 7.59
C ARG A 139 -2.86 -2.77 6.37
N PHE A 140 -1.82 -2.73 5.55
CA PHE A 140 -1.69 -3.62 4.41
C PHE A 140 -1.14 -4.98 4.84
N THR A 141 -1.55 -6.04 4.15
CA THR A 141 -0.96 -7.36 4.34
C THR A 141 0.54 -7.36 4.03
N VAL A 142 1.28 -8.27 4.65
CA VAL A 142 2.72 -8.44 4.40
C VAL A 142 2.99 -8.68 2.91
N LYS A 143 2.17 -9.51 2.25
CA LYS A 143 2.26 -9.79 0.81
C LYS A 143 2.13 -8.52 -0.05
N THR A 144 1.21 -7.64 0.31
CA THR A 144 1.04 -6.35 -0.38
C THR A 144 2.25 -5.45 -0.19
N ILE A 145 2.75 -5.30 1.04
CA ILE A 145 3.94 -4.49 1.33
C ILE A 145 5.16 -5.04 0.59
N GLU A 146 5.38 -6.35 0.60
CA GLU A 146 6.48 -7.00 -0.13
C GLU A 146 6.39 -6.73 -1.63
N LYS A 147 5.20 -6.85 -2.22
CA LYS A 147 4.96 -6.54 -3.64
C LYS A 147 5.31 -5.09 -3.98
N LEU A 148 4.87 -4.13 -3.17
CA LEU A 148 5.17 -2.71 -3.36
C LEU A 148 6.66 -2.41 -3.19
N CYS A 149 7.31 -3.02 -2.21
CA CYS A 149 8.76 -2.92 -2.02
C CYS A 149 9.53 -3.53 -3.20
N HIS A 150 9.04 -4.65 -3.77
CA HIS A 150 9.65 -5.25 -4.95
C HIS A 150 9.57 -4.32 -6.17
N ILE A 151 8.43 -3.66 -6.38
CA ILE A 151 8.27 -2.65 -7.43
C ILE A 151 9.29 -1.52 -7.26
N LEU A 152 9.45 -0.99 -6.05
CA LEU A 152 10.45 0.04 -5.76
C LEU A 152 11.88 -0.42 -6.06
N ARG A 153 12.26 -1.61 -5.62
CA ARG A 153 13.58 -2.19 -5.90
C ARG A 153 13.83 -2.34 -7.39
N SER A 154 12.85 -2.86 -8.13
CA SER A 154 12.93 -2.99 -9.59
C SER A 154 13.15 -1.64 -10.27
N GLN A 155 12.46 -0.59 -9.84
CA GLN A 155 12.66 0.76 -10.38
C GLN A 155 14.06 1.31 -10.10
N VAL A 156 14.59 1.09 -8.90
CA VAL A 156 15.96 1.50 -8.56
C VAL A 156 16.98 0.74 -9.43
N ASP A 157 16.78 -0.53 -9.67
CA ASP A 157 17.66 -1.34 -10.52
C ASP A 157 17.60 -0.91 -11.99
N ASP A 158 16.43 -0.54 -12.49
CA ASP A 158 16.26 0.04 -13.83
C ASP A 158 17.00 1.38 -13.96
N VAL A 159 16.86 2.28 -12.98
CA VAL A 159 17.59 3.56 -12.98
C VAL A 159 19.11 3.30 -13.00
N ARG A 160 19.61 2.42 -12.14
CA ARG A 160 21.03 2.05 -12.08
C ARG A 160 21.54 1.42 -13.39
N ARG A 161 20.67 0.66 -14.08
CA ARG A 161 20.98 0.09 -15.38
C ARG A 161 21.13 1.20 -16.42
N TYR A 162 20.17 2.12 -16.52
CA TYR A 162 20.22 3.24 -17.46
C TYR A 162 21.40 4.20 -17.16
N GLU A 163 21.69 4.48 -15.91
CA GLU A 163 22.88 5.26 -15.53
C GLU A 163 24.18 4.62 -16.03
N ARG A 164 24.31 3.31 -15.90
CA ARG A 164 25.49 2.57 -16.42
C ARG A 164 25.57 2.63 -17.94
N GLU A 165 24.43 2.49 -18.64
CA GLU A 165 24.38 2.59 -20.09
C GLU A 165 24.74 3.98 -20.59
N ILE A 166 24.19 5.03 -19.96
CA ILE A 166 24.52 6.42 -20.25
C ILE A 166 26.02 6.66 -20.03
N ARG A 167 26.54 6.26 -18.88
CA ARG A 167 27.99 6.39 -18.59
C ARG A 167 28.84 5.71 -19.66
N LYS A 168 28.49 4.50 -20.05
CA LYS A 168 29.20 3.77 -21.10
C LYS A 168 29.19 4.50 -22.44
N ILE A 169 28.06 5.07 -22.85
CA ILE A 169 27.93 5.85 -24.08
C ILE A 169 28.78 7.11 -24.00
N VAL A 170 28.70 7.85 -22.89
CA VAL A 170 29.43 9.12 -22.73
C VAL A 170 30.95 8.88 -22.69
N VAL A 171 31.42 7.89 -21.94
CA VAL A 171 32.86 7.59 -21.82
C VAL A 171 33.41 6.90 -23.07
N ASP A 172 32.74 5.83 -23.54
CA ASP A 172 33.27 4.99 -24.62
C ASP A 172 33.09 5.59 -26.02
N LYS A 173 31.98 6.34 -26.24
CA LYS A 173 31.67 6.89 -27.57
C LYS A 173 31.97 8.39 -27.72
N CYS A 174 31.86 9.16 -26.65
CA CYS A 174 32.09 10.61 -26.69
C CYS A 174 33.46 11.01 -26.11
N GLY A 175 34.20 10.09 -25.49
CA GLY A 175 35.55 10.36 -24.97
C GLY A 175 35.62 11.41 -23.85
N MET A 176 34.50 11.60 -23.09
CA MET A 176 34.45 12.54 -21.98
C MET A 176 34.74 11.87 -20.64
#